data_e5f8b205ad554fa28e542f9e0388e49c
#
_entry.id   e5f8b205ad554fa28e542f9e0388e49c
#
_cell.length_a   1.000
_cell.length_b   1.000
_cell.length_c   1.000
_cell.angle_alpha   90.00
_cell.angle_beta   90.00
_cell.angle_gamma   90.00
#
_symmetry.space_group_name_H-M   'P 1'
#
loop_
_entity.id
_entity.type
_entity.pdbx_description
1 polymer ?
#
loop_
_entity_poly.entity_id
_entity_poly.type
_entity_poly.pdbx_seq_one_letter_code
_entity_poly.pdbx_strand_id
1 'polypeptide(L)'
;MDTFIDRRKYARLSQEFPVKAKVLGTPLEVEGVSLDVSQGGAFIVSLSWSAFQANDQTEIQFSLPPTFTGQKRSLFLEGQGIVIRVDGNRFGIAIEFLQELRTFKVIQADNI
;
A
#
# COMPACT_ATOMS: atom_id res chain seq x y z
N MET A 1 14.51 17.76 12.68
CA MET A 1 14.53 16.77 12.83
C MET A 1 13.78 16.24 13.63
N ASP A 2 13.38 15.69 13.46
CA ASP A 2 12.68 15.09 14.13
C ASP A 2 13.28 14.49 15.06
N THR A 3 13.31 15.10 15.89
CA THR A 3 13.96 14.54 16.75
C THR A 3 13.31 13.57 17.46
N PHE A 4 12.07 13.39 17.24
CA PHE A 4 11.54 12.40 17.88
C PHE A 4 11.86 11.30 17.28
N ILE A 5 12.25 10.43 17.92
CA ILE A 5 12.66 9.27 17.46
C ILE A 5 11.57 8.53 16.96
N ASP A 6 11.68 8.15 15.73
CA ASP A 6 10.71 7.30 15.13
C ASP A 6 10.98 5.90 15.64
N ARG A 7 10.12 5.41 16.48
CA ARG A 7 10.31 4.10 17.05
C ARG A 7 9.96 2.98 16.11
N ARG A 8 9.43 3.30 14.96
CA ARG A 8 9.18 2.29 13.96
C ARG A 8 10.47 1.93 13.28
N LYS A 9 10.53 0.71 12.78
CA LYS A 9 11.72 0.25 12.07
C LYS A 9 11.98 1.07 10.83
N TYR A 10 10.92 1.55 10.17
CA TYR A 10 11.05 2.31 8.94
C TYR A 10 10.34 3.63 9.08
N ALA A 11 10.88 4.65 8.44
CA ALA A 11 10.21 5.93 8.36
C ALA A 11 8.93 5.80 7.54
N ARG A 12 7.96 6.63 7.84
CA ARG A 12 6.70 6.63 7.11
C ARG A 12 6.58 7.83 6.22
N LEU A 13 5.90 7.61 5.09
CA LEU A 13 5.48 8.71 4.23
C LEU A 13 4.00 8.94 4.48
N SER A 14 3.62 10.19 4.73
CA SER A 14 2.22 10.50 4.90
C SER A 14 1.56 10.90 3.60
N GLN A 15 2.21 10.68 2.49
CA GLN A 15 1.62 10.97 1.21
C GLN A 15 0.59 9.90 0.84
N GLU A 16 -0.52 10.34 0.24
CA GLU A 16 -1.57 9.42 -0.17
C GLU A 16 -1.32 8.94 -1.58
N PHE A 17 -1.37 7.65 -1.78
CA PHE A 17 -1.24 7.06 -3.11
C PHE A 17 -2.45 6.18 -3.38
N PRO A 18 -2.98 6.20 -4.61
CA PRO A 18 -4.00 5.23 -4.97
C PRO A 18 -3.45 3.81 -4.87
N VAL A 19 -4.26 2.91 -4.36
CA VAL A 19 -3.85 1.53 -4.12
C VAL A 19 -4.92 0.60 -4.62
N LYS A 20 -4.49 -0.49 -5.24
CA LYS A 20 -5.38 -1.61 -5.51
C LYS A 20 -4.87 -2.78 -4.70
N ALA A 21 -5.77 -3.52 -4.07
CA ALA A 21 -5.40 -4.66 -3.27
C ALA A 21 -6.35 -5.81 -3.55
N LYS A 22 -5.82 -7.00 -3.52
CA LYS A 22 -6.59 -8.19 -3.81
C LYS A 22 -6.17 -9.29 -2.86
N VAL A 23 -7.15 -9.99 -2.30
CA VAL A 23 -6.84 -11.16 -1.47
C VAL A 23 -6.44 -12.29 -2.40
N LEU A 24 -5.30 -12.92 -2.14
CA LEU A 24 -4.81 -13.99 -2.99
C LEU A 24 -5.82 -15.13 -3.03
N GLY A 25 -5.98 -15.68 -4.19
CA GLY A 25 -6.94 -16.76 -4.38
C GLY A 25 -8.35 -16.30 -4.69
N THR A 26 -8.58 -15.00 -4.73
CA THR A 26 -9.90 -14.47 -5.09
C THR A 26 -9.75 -13.52 -6.27
N PRO A 27 -10.80 -13.32 -7.05
CA PRO A 27 -10.75 -12.33 -8.13
C PRO A 27 -11.12 -10.93 -7.67
N LEU A 28 -11.45 -10.75 -6.39
CA LEU A 28 -11.92 -9.46 -5.91
C LEU A 28 -10.78 -8.48 -5.76
N GLU A 29 -10.85 -7.38 -6.49
CA GLU A 29 -9.87 -6.31 -6.39
C GLU A 29 -10.54 -5.11 -5.74
N VAL A 30 -9.88 -4.52 -4.76
CA VAL A 30 -10.43 -3.43 -3.98
C VAL A 30 -9.54 -2.21 -4.18
N GLU A 31 -10.16 -1.07 -4.38
CA GLU A 31 -9.44 0.18 -4.54
C GLU A 31 -9.51 1.01 -3.28
N GLY A 32 -8.43 1.70 -2.99
CA GLY A 32 -8.34 2.56 -1.83
C GLY A 32 -7.20 3.53 -1.96
N VAL A 33 -6.85 4.12 -0.84
CA VAL A 33 -5.79 5.11 -0.78
C VAL A 33 -4.92 4.80 0.43
N SER A 34 -3.61 4.84 0.26
CA SER A 34 -2.71 4.69 1.40
C SER A 34 -2.66 5.98 2.18
N LEU A 35 -2.66 5.89 3.49
CA LEU A 35 -2.46 7.05 4.35
C LEU A 35 -1.03 7.10 4.85
N ASP A 36 -0.49 5.95 5.23
CA ASP A 36 0.87 5.84 5.72
C ASP A 36 1.55 4.75 4.94
N VAL A 37 2.72 4.99 4.45
CA VAL A 37 3.50 3.99 3.73
C VAL A 37 4.91 4.02 4.25
N SER A 38 5.49 2.85 4.48
CA SER A 38 6.88 2.71 4.84
C SER A 38 7.47 1.55 4.07
N GLN A 39 8.74 1.23 4.32
CA GLN A 39 9.35 0.08 3.67
C GLN A 39 8.73 -1.24 4.16
N GLY A 40 8.13 -1.24 5.33
CA GLY A 40 7.60 -2.48 5.91
C GLY A 40 6.11 -2.66 5.81
N GLY A 41 5.36 -1.64 5.43
CA GLY A 41 3.91 -1.79 5.39
C GLY A 41 3.19 -0.51 5.09
N ALA A 42 1.86 -0.60 5.11
CA ALA A 42 1.01 0.55 4.79
C ALA A 42 -0.33 0.43 5.52
N PHE A 43 -0.95 1.58 5.76
CA PHE A 43 -2.33 1.62 6.19
C PHE A 43 -3.15 2.12 5.01
N ILE A 44 -4.14 1.34 4.60
CA ILE A 44 -4.92 1.62 3.40
C ILE A 44 -6.37 1.85 3.80
N VAL A 45 -6.94 2.94 3.31
CA VAL A 45 -8.34 3.27 3.56
C VAL A 45 -9.13 2.93 2.31
N SER A 46 -10.25 2.24 2.48
CA SER A 46 -11.09 1.84 1.36
C SER A 46 -12.51 1.67 1.85
N LEU A 47 -13.49 2.02 1.04
CA LEU A 47 -14.88 1.74 1.36
C LEU A 47 -15.17 0.25 1.40
N SER A 48 -14.29 -0.55 0.81
CA SER A 48 -14.46 -1.99 0.80
C SER A 48 -13.56 -2.69 1.82
N TRP A 49 -13.20 -1.97 2.90
CA TRP A 49 -12.30 -2.52 3.90
C TRP A 49 -12.79 -3.84 4.50
N SER A 50 -14.10 -4.04 4.53
CA SER A 50 -14.64 -5.24 5.15
C SER A 50 -14.45 -6.51 4.31
N ALA A 51 -13.92 -6.37 3.10
CA ALA A 51 -13.58 -7.53 2.28
C ALA A 51 -12.33 -8.24 2.80
N PHE A 52 -11.62 -7.63 3.74
CA PHE A 52 -10.36 -8.18 4.24
C PHE A 52 -10.50 -8.67 5.65
N GLN A 53 -9.67 -9.65 6.00
CA GLN A 53 -9.59 -10.17 7.36
C GLN A 53 -8.12 -10.24 7.76
N ALA A 54 -7.87 -10.19 9.05
CA ALA A 54 -6.51 -10.36 9.54
C ALA A 54 -5.94 -11.68 9.05
N ASN A 55 -4.69 -11.66 8.68
CA ASN A 55 -3.93 -12.79 8.14
C ASN A 55 -4.19 -13.09 6.68
N ASP A 56 -5.05 -12.33 6.00
CA ASP A 56 -5.21 -12.50 4.56
C ASP A 56 -3.90 -12.13 3.86
N GLN A 57 -3.49 -12.98 2.93
CA GLN A 57 -2.39 -12.60 2.04
C GLN A 57 -2.97 -11.80 0.89
N THR A 58 -2.27 -10.75 0.52
CA THR A 58 -2.78 -9.83 -0.49
C THR A 58 -1.72 -9.51 -1.52
N GLU A 59 -2.19 -9.17 -2.71
CA GLU A 59 -1.38 -8.50 -3.70
C GLU A 59 -1.74 -7.03 -3.65
N ILE A 60 -0.73 -6.16 -3.72
CA ILE A 60 -0.93 -4.73 -3.56
C ILE A 60 -0.25 -4.01 -4.71
N GLN A 61 -0.93 -3.04 -5.27
CA GLN A 61 -0.34 -2.21 -6.30
C GLN A 61 -0.51 -0.76 -5.90
N PHE A 62 0.60 -0.04 -5.79
CA PHE A 62 0.59 1.39 -5.52
C PHE A 62 0.76 2.13 -6.83
N SER A 63 0.02 3.23 -6.98
CA SER A 63 0.18 4.11 -8.13
C SER A 63 0.95 5.35 -7.69
N LEU A 64 2.09 5.58 -8.29
CA LEU A 64 2.93 6.73 -7.99
C LEU A 64 2.74 7.75 -9.10
N PRO A 65 2.13 8.89 -8.80
CA PRO A 65 1.84 9.86 -9.84
C PRO A 65 3.11 10.55 -10.36
N PRO A 66 3.05 11.11 -11.56
CA PRO A 66 4.22 11.79 -12.12
C PRO A 66 4.77 12.89 -11.25
N THR A 67 3.89 13.58 -10.49
CA THR A 67 4.33 14.65 -9.62
C THR A 67 5.23 14.14 -8.52
N PHE A 68 5.07 12.88 -8.13
CA PHE A 68 5.90 12.31 -7.07
C PHE A 68 7.19 11.74 -7.65
N THR A 69 7.12 11.09 -8.82
CA THR A 69 8.28 10.41 -9.36
C THR A 69 9.17 11.32 -10.17
N GLY A 70 8.66 12.46 -10.59
CA GLY A 70 9.42 13.34 -11.49
C GLY A 70 9.46 12.86 -12.91
N GLN A 71 8.68 11.83 -13.23
CA GLN A 71 8.63 11.30 -14.58
C GLN A 71 7.36 11.75 -15.27
N LYS A 72 7.27 11.47 -16.56
CA LYS A 72 6.10 11.88 -17.32
C LYS A 72 4.90 10.98 -17.10
N ARG A 73 5.14 9.78 -16.62
CA ARG A 73 4.08 8.79 -16.45
C ARG A 73 4.00 8.35 -15.02
N SER A 74 2.86 7.84 -14.64
CA SER A 74 2.72 7.16 -13.36
C SER A 74 3.53 5.88 -13.38
N LEU A 75 4.05 5.51 -12.25
CA LEU A 75 4.65 4.21 -12.06
C LEU A 75 3.77 3.42 -11.13
N PHE A 76 3.78 2.12 -11.30
CA PHE A 76 3.09 1.24 -10.38
C PHE A 76 4.12 0.37 -9.69
N LEU A 77 3.93 0.17 -8.39
CA LEU A 77 4.74 -0.75 -7.60
C LEU A 77 3.86 -1.89 -7.16
N GLU A 78 4.29 -3.10 -7.43
CA GLU A 78 3.48 -4.27 -7.12
C GLU A 78 4.22 -5.20 -6.19
N GLY A 79 3.55 -5.66 -5.16
CA GLY A 79 4.14 -6.58 -4.21
C GLY A 79 3.06 -7.29 -3.42
N GLN A 80 3.47 -7.97 -2.36
CA GLN A 80 2.57 -8.76 -1.55
C GLN A 80 2.70 -8.40 -0.09
N GLY A 81 1.62 -8.61 0.64
CA GLY A 81 1.62 -8.37 2.07
C GLY A 81 0.58 -9.21 2.78
N ILE A 82 0.54 -9.04 4.08
CA ILE A 82 -0.40 -9.75 4.94
C ILE A 82 -1.17 -8.70 5.73
N VAL A 83 -2.49 -8.85 5.77
CA VAL A 83 -3.33 -7.98 6.59
C VAL A 83 -3.06 -8.31 8.04
N ILE A 84 -2.58 -7.34 8.82
CA ILE A 84 -2.31 -7.57 10.23
C ILE A 84 -3.47 -7.13 11.10
N ARG A 85 -4.29 -6.19 10.64
CA ARG A 85 -5.52 -5.88 11.34
C ARG A 85 -6.44 -5.08 10.43
N VAL A 86 -7.72 -5.14 10.77
CA VAL A 86 -8.76 -4.40 10.09
C VAL A 86 -9.32 -3.39 11.08
N ASP A 87 -9.45 -2.14 10.67
CA ASP A 87 -9.90 -1.07 11.54
C ASP A 87 -11.16 -0.47 10.94
N GLY A 88 -12.32 -0.96 11.37
CA GLY A 88 -13.59 -0.51 10.82
C GLY A 88 -13.90 0.94 11.14
N ASN A 89 -13.38 1.47 12.26
CA ASN A 89 -13.64 2.85 12.61
C ASN A 89 -12.95 3.82 11.66
N ARG A 90 -11.89 3.38 11.02
CA ARG A 90 -11.14 4.20 10.09
C ARG A 90 -11.34 3.74 8.65
N PHE A 91 -12.20 2.77 8.41
CA PHE A 91 -12.43 2.20 7.08
C PHE A 91 -11.12 1.71 6.46
N GLY A 92 -10.30 1.08 7.27
CA GLY A 92 -8.94 0.79 6.81
C GLY A 92 -8.42 -0.57 7.19
N ILE A 93 -7.31 -0.89 6.56
CA ILE A 93 -6.58 -2.12 6.84
C ILE A 93 -5.11 -1.79 6.97
N ALA A 94 -4.46 -2.43 7.93
CA ALA A 94 -3.02 -2.33 8.09
C ALA A 94 -2.39 -3.56 7.48
N ILE A 95 -1.45 -3.36 6.58
CA ILE A 95 -0.81 -4.43 5.84
C ILE A 95 0.68 -4.38 6.10
N GLU A 96 1.26 -5.54 6.41
CA GLU A 96 2.69 -5.69 6.51
C GLU A 96 3.19 -6.32 5.23
N PHE A 97 4.19 -5.71 4.60
CA PHE A 97 4.72 -6.22 3.34
C PHE A 97 5.57 -7.46 3.60
N LEU A 98 5.52 -8.40 2.66
CA LEU A 98 6.36 -9.59 2.76
C LEU A 98 7.81 -9.28 2.43
N GLN A 99 8.04 -8.20 1.69
CA GLN A 99 9.39 -7.75 1.39
C GLN A 99 9.36 -6.23 1.38
N GLU A 100 10.50 -5.62 1.53
CA GLU A 100 10.54 -4.16 1.62
C GLU A 100 9.99 -3.50 0.36
N LEU A 101 9.34 -2.37 0.55
CA LEU A 101 8.71 -1.65 -0.56
C LEU A 101 9.69 -1.39 -1.70
N ARG A 102 10.94 -1.07 -1.38
CA ARG A 102 11.93 -0.78 -2.41
C ARG A 102 12.20 -1.97 -3.33
N THR A 103 11.78 -3.17 -2.94
CA THR A 103 11.97 -4.36 -3.77
C THR A 103 10.70 -4.74 -4.50
N PHE A 104 9.66 -3.94 -4.42
CA PHE A 104 8.44 -4.20 -5.17
C PHE A 104 8.74 -4.11 -6.66
N LYS A 105 8.00 -4.86 -7.43
CA LYS A 105 8.17 -4.86 -8.89
C LYS A 105 7.63 -3.56 -9.45
N VAL A 106 8.43 -2.92 -10.29
CA VAL A 106 8.02 -1.68 -10.95
C VAL A 106 7.35 -2.04 -12.27
N ILE A 107 6.13 -1.54 -12.46
CA ILE A 107 5.39 -1.76 -13.69
C ILE A 107 5.07 -0.39 -14.26
N GLN A 108 5.46 -0.15 -15.50
CA GLN A 108 5.13 1.13 -16.11
C GLN A 108 3.73 1.05 -16.67
N ALA A 109 3.07 2.12 -16.44
CA ALA A 109 1.75 2.16 -16.97
C ALA A 109 1.81 2.40 -18.41
N ASP A 110 1.84 2.19 -19.22
CA ASP A 110 1.92 2.45 -20.43
C ASP A 110 1.51 2.34 -21.25
N ASN A 111 1.62 2.41 -21.66
CA ASN A 111 1.77 2.29 -22.41
C ASN A 111 1.31 2.42 -23.49
N ILE A 112 0.97 2.72 -23.75
CA ILE A 112 0.52 2.88 -24.68
C ILE A 112 0.63 3.26 -25.51
#